data_b664bdf6747732d98f707a18f1661586
#
_entry.id   b664bdf6747732d98f707a18f1661586
#
_cell.length_a   1.000
_cell.length_b   1.000
_cell.length_c   1.000
_cell.angle_alpha   90.00
_cell.angle_beta   90.00
_cell.angle_gamma   90.00
#
_symmetry.space_group_name_H-M   'P 1'
#
loop_
_entity.id
_entity.type
_entity.pdbx_description
1 polymer ?
#
loop_
_entity_poly.entity_id
_entity_poly.type
_entity_poly.pdbx_seq_one_letter_code
_entity_poly.pdbx_strand_id
1 'polypeptide(L)'
;AAIYQDSKTFLPSFTDAPNYFAVYSNLQLPPEQLKAFQSTQTGAVVGETLAKEFGWKVGDTIPLQATIFPRGGSNDWPLTLVGIFRSKDRAAASGEERQLVMNWKYFDESNDYIKGQVSWYTVTLDNADHASRVAQGIDALSLNSDRETKSQTESAFQQSFAKQFANIGLIVTSIMG
;
A
#
# COMPACT_ATOMS: atom_id res chain seq x y z
N ALA A 1 0.55 -7.76 -7.33
CA ALA A 1 -0.33 -8.71 -6.64
C ALA A 1 0.52 -9.69 -5.85
N ALA A 2 0.03 -10.13 -4.74
CA ALA A 2 0.66 -11.15 -3.92
C ALA A 2 -0.32 -12.28 -3.65
N ILE A 3 0.20 -13.47 -3.45
CA ILE A 3 -0.57 -14.69 -3.22
C ILE A 3 -0.28 -15.17 -1.80
N TYR A 4 -1.34 -15.57 -1.10
CA TYR A 4 -1.27 -16.26 0.18
C TYR A 4 -2.06 -17.56 0.09
N GLN A 5 -1.42 -18.68 0.49
CA GLN A 5 -2.01 -20.03 0.45
C GLN A 5 -2.63 -20.41 -0.90
N ASP A 6 -1.90 -20.20 -1.99
CA ASP A 6 -2.19 -20.61 -3.38
C ASP A 6 -3.54 -20.15 -4.00
N SER A 7 -4.45 -19.55 -3.25
CA SER A 7 -5.79 -19.28 -3.71
C SER A 7 -6.32 -17.88 -3.48
N LYS A 8 -5.68 -17.09 -2.60
CA LYS A 8 -6.17 -15.76 -2.25
C LYS A 8 -5.17 -14.69 -2.64
N THR A 9 -5.57 -13.83 -3.56
CA THR A 9 -4.75 -12.73 -4.07
C THR A 9 -5.20 -11.42 -3.44
N PHE A 10 -4.25 -10.60 -2.99
CA PHE A 10 -4.48 -9.24 -2.54
C PHE A 10 -3.29 -8.34 -2.92
N LEU A 11 -3.45 -7.05 -2.80
CA LEU A 11 -2.39 -6.09 -3.11
C LEU A 11 -1.74 -5.59 -1.82
N PRO A 12 -0.51 -6.01 -1.50
CA PRO A 12 0.25 -5.39 -0.43
C PRO A 12 0.74 -4.02 -0.85
N SER A 13 0.85 -3.10 0.08
CA SER A 13 1.44 -1.77 -0.11
C SER A 13 2.75 -1.67 0.65
N PHE A 14 3.78 -1.16 -0.02
CA PHE A 14 5.02 -0.75 0.64
C PHE A 14 4.92 0.73 0.98
N THR A 15 5.22 1.09 2.22
CA THR A 15 5.00 2.44 2.69
C THR A 15 6.12 2.95 3.60
N ASP A 16 6.20 4.26 3.71
CA ASP A 16 7.01 4.92 4.72
C ASP A 16 6.37 4.73 6.10
N ALA A 17 6.82 3.68 6.81
CA ALA A 17 6.25 3.27 8.09
C ALA A 17 6.21 4.39 9.15
N PRO A 18 7.20 5.30 9.28
CA PRO A 18 7.13 6.43 10.19
C PRO A 18 5.92 7.34 9.99
N ASN A 19 5.52 7.60 8.74
CA ASN A 19 4.54 8.65 8.43
C ASN A 19 3.17 8.11 7.98
N TYR A 20 3.05 6.84 7.61
CA TYR A 20 1.83 6.31 7.02
C TYR A 20 0.56 6.61 7.81
N PHE A 21 0.53 6.30 9.11
CA PHE A 21 -0.63 6.54 9.95
C PHE A 21 -0.83 8.01 10.34
N ALA A 22 0.15 8.86 10.14
CA ALA A 22 -0.03 10.31 10.27
C ALA A 22 -0.75 10.89 9.03
N VAL A 23 -0.43 10.39 7.84
CA VAL A 23 -1.10 10.75 6.58
C VAL A 23 -2.50 10.18 6.53
N TYR A 24 -2.67 8.88 6.80
CA TYR A 24 -3.96 8.19 6.83
C TYR A 24 -4.54 8.18 8.25
N SER A 25 -4.83 9.36 8.78
CA SER A 25 -5.30 9.56 10.16
C SER A 25 -6.68 8.97 10.46
N ASN A 26 -7.42 8.55 9.42
CA ASN A 26 -8.65 7.77 9.54
C ASN A 26 -8.40 6.31 9.95
N LEU A 27 -7.18 5.80 9.80
CA LEU A 27 -6.80 4.47 10.25
C LEU A 27 -6.21 4.52 11.66
N GLN A 28 -6.64 3.63 12.51
CA GLN A 28 -6.18 3.51 13.90
C GLN A 28 -5.37 2.26 14.11
N LEU A 29 -4.16 2.42 14.61
CA LEU A 29 -3.28 1.33 15.04
C LEU A 29 -2.91 1.59 16.52
N PRO A 30 -2.97 0.59 17.43
CA PRO A 30 -2.53 0.75 18.81
C PRO A 30 -1.10 1.29 18.89
N PRO A 31 -0.78 2.21 19.82
CA PRO A 31 0.53 2.88 19.88
C PRO A 31 1.73 1.94 19.96
N GLU A 32 1.61 0.85 20.72
CA GLU A 32 2.63 -0.18 20.83
C GLU A 32 2.86 -0.94 19.51
N GLN A 33 1.78 -1.21 18.75
CA GLN A 33 1.87 -1.85 17.44
C GLN A 33 2.42 -0.88 16.37
N LEU A 34 2.08 0.40 16.45
CA LEU A 34 2.66 1.43 15.61
C LEU A 34 4.18 1.52 15.83
N LYS A 35 4.63 1.53 17.09
CA LYS A 35 6.05 1.53 17.41
C LYS A 35 6.75 0.27 16.89
N ALA A 36 6.12 -0.90 17.04
CA ALA A 36 6.63 -2.16 16.50
C ALA A 36 6.75 -2.09 14.97
N PHE A 37 5.74 -1.56 14.26
CA PHE A 37 5.77 -1.40 12.80
C PHE A 37 6.89 -0.46 12.34
N GLN A 38 7.11 0.65 13.02
CA GLN A 38 8.15 1.61 12.70
C GLN A 38 9.57 1.07 12.96
N SER A 39 9.73 0.17 13.92
CA SER A 39 11.05 -0.37 14.34
C SER A 39 11.40 -1.73 13.74
N THR A 40 10.43 -2.46 13.17
CA THR A 40 10.65 -3.80 12.61
C THR A 40 10.66 -3.75 11.09
N GLN A 41 11.82 -3.94 10.49
CA GLN A 41 11.98 -3.83 9.04
C GLN A 41 11.13 -4.84 8.27
N THR A 42 11.05 -6.09 8.73
CA THR A 42 10.17 -7.15 8.18
C THR A 42 8.74 -7.08 8.70
N GLY A 43 8.42 -6.04 9.49
CA GLY A 43 7.11 -5.84 10.07
C GLY A 43 6.06 -5.52 9.04
N ALA A 44 4.88 -6.12 9.20
CA ALA A 44 3.69 -5.76 8.44
C ALA A 44 2.53 -5.47 9.39
N VAL A 45 1.63 -4.62 8.94
CA VAL A 45 0.34 -4.38 9.58
C VAL A 45 -0.78 -4.67 8.60
N VAL A 46 -1.89 -5.19 9.10
CA VAL A 46 -3.06 -5.52 8.27
C VAL A 46 -4.31 -4.87 8.83
N GLY A 47 -5.28 -4.61 7.96
CA GLY A 47 -6.60 -4.19 8.42
C GLY A 47 -7.36 -5.34 9.07
N GLU A 48 -8.24 -5.02 10.01
CA GLU A 48 -8.98 -6.02 10.80
C GLU A 48 -9.82 -6.96 9.94
N THR A 49 -10.43 -6.45 8.86
CA THR A 49 -11.22 -7.26 7.93
C THR A 49 -10.36 -8.33 7.27
N LEU A 50 -9.16 -7.97 6.79
CA LEU A 50 -8.23 -8.92 6.17
C LEU A 50 -7.68 -9.91 7.20
N ALA A 51 -7.34 -9.45 8.41
CA ALA A 51 -6.88 -10.31 9.49
C ALA A 51 -7.91 -11.38 9.85
N LYS A 52 -9.18 -11.00 9.93
CA LYS A 52 -10.29 -11.95 10.20
C LYS A 52 -10.48 -12.96 9.07
N GLU A 53 -10.39 -12.51 7.82
CA GLU A 53 -10.55 -13.37 6.65
C GLU A 53 -9.51 -14.49 6.61
N PHE A 54 -8.26 -14.18 6.97
CA PHE A 54 -7.17 -15.15 6.97
C PHE A 54 -6.92 -15.81 8.33
N GLY A 55 -7.58 -15.35 9.39
CA GLY A 55 -7.36 -15.82 10.76
C GLY A 55 -6.03 -15.37 11.37
N TRP A 56 -5.44 -14.29 10.87
CA TRP A 56 -4.15 -13.80 11.31
C TRP A 56 -4.20 -13.07 12.66
N LYS A 57 -3.14 -13.26 13.44
CA LYS A 57 -2.95 -12.62 14.76
C LYS A 57 -1.58 -11.94 14.81
N VAL A 58 -1.48 -10.91 15.64
CA VAL A 58 -0.18 -10.26 15.91
C VAL A 58 0.80 -11.30 16.45
N GLY A 59 2.00 -11.32 15.87
CA GLY A 59 3.05 -12.31 16.11
C GLY A 59 3.14 -13.39 15.03
N ASP A 60 2.14 -13.55 14.18
CA ASP A 60 2.19 -14.56 13.11
C ASP A 60 3.22 -14.18 12.04
N THR A 61 3.79 -15.21 11.42
CA THR A 61 4.59 -15.05 10.20
C THR A 61 3.70 -15.23 8.99
N ILE A 62 3.68 -14.23 8.11
CA ILE A 62 2.93 -14.27 6.85
C ILE A 62 3.91 -14.58 5.72
N PRO A 63 3.88 -15.80 5.14
CA PRO A 63 4.67 -16.15 3.97
C PRO A 63 4.01 -15.59 2.71
N LEU A 64 4.31 -14.33 2.39
CA LEU A 64 3.77 -13.67 1.22
C LEU A 64 4.56 -14.08 -0.02
N GLN A 65 3.88 -14.44 -1.12
CA GLN A 65 4.51 -14.68 -2.41
C GLN A 65 4.19 -13.55 -3.38
N ALA A 66 5.21 -12.91 -3.91
CA ALA A 66 5.07 -11.83 -4.88
C ALA A 66 5.88 -12.13 -6.14
N THR A 67 5.21 -12.37 -7.26
CA THR A 67 5.84 -12.77 -8.52
C THR A 67 6.42 -11.60 -9.32
N ILE A 68 5.93 -10.36 -9.08
CA ILE A 68 6.35 -9.17 -9.84
C ILE A 68 7.65 -8.59 -9.27
N PHE A 69 7.82 -8.64 -7.95
CA PHE A 69 8.98 -8.07 -7.26
C PHE A 69 9.66 -9.16 -6.43
N PRO A 70 10.59 -9.92 -7.03
CA PRO A 70 11.33 -10.94 -6.29
C PRO A 70 12.30 -10.27 -5.29
N ARG A 71 12.53 -10.95 -4.18
CA ARG A 71 13.48 -10.56 -3.14
C ARG A 71 14.73 -11.43 -3.24
N GLY A 72 15.84 -10.87 -3.69
CA GLY A 72 17.09 -11.63 -3.82
C GLY A 72 16.96 -12.91 -4.66
N GLY A 73 16.16 -12.88 -5.73
CA GLY A 73 15.90 -14.03 -6.58
C GLY A 73 14.79 -14.98 -6.11
N SER A 74 14.20 -14.75 -4.93
CA SER A 74 13.05 -15.51 -4.42
C SER A 74 11.76 -14.68 -4.50
N ASN A 75 10.65 -15.33 -4.79
CA ASN A 75 9.32 -14.72 -4.73
C ASN A 75 8.78 -14.61 -3.28
N ASP A 76 9.47 -15.19 -2.30
CA ASP A 76 9.00 -15.27 -0.94
C ASP A 76 9.38 -14.02 -0.14
N TRP A 77 8.37 -13.43 0.50
CA TRP A 77 8.49 -12.30 1.40
C TRP A 77 7.98 -12.72 2.79
N PRO A 78 8.86 -13.24 3.67
CA PRO A 78 8.47 -13.56 5.02
C PRO A 78 8.24 -12.25 5.81
N LEU A 79 7.02 -12.05 6.29
CA LEU A 79 6.62 -10.88 7.05
C LEU A 79 6.21 -11.30 8.46
N THR A 80 6.55 -10.48 9.44
CA THR A 80 6.03 -10.62 10.81
C THR A 80 4.84 -9.68 10.98
N LEU A 81 3.67 -10.20 11.32
CA LEU A 81 2.51 -9.37 11.62
C LEU A 81 2.70 -8.69 12.99
N VAL A 82 2.95 -7.39 12.96
CA VAL A 82 3.23 -6.61 14.17
C VAL A 82 2.06 -5.72 14.60
N GLY A 83 0.99 -5.66 13.79
CA GLY A 83 -0.17 -4.89 14.17
C GLY A 83 -1.39 -5.11 13.29
N ILE A 84 -2.57 -4.80 13.85
CA ILE A 84 -3.86 -4.85 13.17
C ILE A 84 -4.53 -3.49 13.33
N PHE A 85 -4.74 -2.80 12.21
CA PHE A 85 -5.39 -1.48 12.22
C PHE A 85 -6.88 -1.56 11.92
N ARG A 86 -7.59 -0.51 12.29
CA ARG A 86 -9.04 -0.33 12.06
C ARG A 86 -9.33 1.01 11.43
N SER A 87 -10.33 1.06 10.57
CA SER A 87 -10.90 2.32 10.12
C SER A 87 -11.76 2.97 11.21
N LYS A 88 -11.64 4.29 11.37
CA LYS A 88 -12.56 5.10 12.18
C LYS A 88 -13.95 5.14 11.55
N ASP A 89 -14.02 5.15 10.23
CA ASP A 89 -15.27 5.09 9.50
C ASP A 89 -15.68 3.63 9.29
N ARG A 90 -16.68 3.19 10.05
CA ARG A 90 -17.17 1.82 9.98
C ARG A 90 -17.90 1.50 8.66
N ALA A 91 -18.39 2.50 7.95
CA ALA A 91 -19.00 2.32 6.63
C ALA A 91 -17.93 2.04 5.56
N ALA A 92 -16.76 2.68 5.65
CA ALA A 92 -15.63 2.47 4.75
C ALA A 92 -14.74 1.27 5.14
N ALA A 93 -14.90 0.71 6.35
CA ALA A 93 -14.01 -0.31 6.91
C ALA A 93 -13.82 -1.54 6.02
N SER A 94 -14.88 -2.00 5.32
CA SER A 94 -14.80 -3.18 4.44
C SER A 94 -13.79 -3.01 3.29
N GLY A 95 -13.57 -1.79 2.82
CA GLY A 95 -12.56 -1.47 1.79
C GLY A 95 -11.21 -1.12 2.40
N GLU A 96 -11.19 -0.19 3.35
CA GLU A 96 -9.96 0.31 3.97
C GLU A 96 -9.20 -0.76 4.77
N GLU A 97 -9.92 -1.68 5.40
CA GLU A 97 -9.34 -2.75 6.20
C GLU A 97 -8.97 -4.02 5.39
N ARG A 98 -9.07 -4.01 4.07
CA ARG A 98 -8.61 -5.11 3.21
C ARG A 98 -7.21 -4.87 2.65
N GLN A 99 -6.34 -4.32 3.45
CA GLN A 99 -4.98 -3.98 3.08
C GLN A 99 -3.96 -4.67 3.98
N LEU A 100 -2.83 -5.06 3.39
CA LEU A 100 -1.59 -5.38 4.08
C LEU A 100 -0.58 -4.29 3.75
N VAL A 101 -0.01 -3.68 4.77
CA VAL A 101 0.96 -2.61 4.64
C VAL A 101 2.29 -3.05 5.24
N MET A 102 3.36 -2.90 4.49
CA MET A 102 4.71 -3.31 4.88
C MET A 102 5.70 -2.16 4.70
N ASN A 103 6.84 -2.26 5.36
CA ASN A 103 7.84 -1.20 5.37
C ASN A 103 8.53 -1.08 4.01
N TRP A 104 8.48 0.12 3.39
CA TRP A 104 9.16 0.40 2.11
C TRP A 104 10.67 0.17 2.19
N LYS A 105 11.30 0.46 3.33
CA LYS A 105 12.74 0.25 3.49
C LYS A 105 13.13 -1.21 3.31
N TYR A 106 12.30 -2.14 3.80
CA TYR A 106 12.53 -3.57 3.59
C TYR A 106 12.46 -3.93 2.10
N PHE A 107 11.48 -3.38 1.39
CA PHE A 107 11.35 -3.57 -0.05
C PHE A 107 12.55 -2.98 -0.80
N ASP A 108 12.92 -1.75 -0.54
CA ASP A 108 14.00 -1.02 -1.20
C ASP A 108 15.36 -1.71 -1.02
N GLU A 109 15.66 -2.16 0.19
CA GLU A 109 16.92 -2.86 0.50
C GLU A 109 16.98 -4.29 -0.09
N SER A 110 15.82 -4.89 -0.34
CA SER A 110 15.72 -6.27 -0.84
C SER A 110 15.55 -6.37 -2.36
N ASN A 111 15.41 -5.25 -3.06
CA ASN A 111 15.17 -5.21 -4.50
C ASN A 111 16.23 -4.39 -5.23
N ASP A 112 17.01 -5.06 -6.10
CA ASP A 112 18.11 -4.42 -6.81
C ASP A 112 17.66 -3.67 -8.08
N TYR A 113 16.44 -3.93 -8.60
CA TYR A 113 16.01 -3.41 -9.89
C TYR A 113 15.41 -2.01 -9.83
N ILE A 114 14.69 -1.70 -8.72
CA ILE A 114 13.98 -0.42 -8.55
C ILE A 114 14.37 0.29 -7.26
N LYS A 115 15.59 0.08 -6.80
CA LYS A 115 16.11 0.69 -5.59
C LYS A 115 16.02 2.21 -5.62
N GLY A 116 15.59 2.81 -4.52
CA GLY A 116 15.41 4.27 -4.39
C GLY A 116 14.22 4.83 -5.14
N GLN A 117 13.33 3.98 -5.68
CA GLN A 117 12.15 4.44 -6.41
C GLN A 117 10.87 4.26 -5.60
N VAL A 118 9.92 5.15 -5.82
CA VAL A 118 8.57 5.08 -5.26
C VAL A 118 7.56 5.25 -6.38
N SER A 119 6.38 4.62 -6.25
CA SER A 119 5.33 4.70 -7.26
C SER A 119 4.55 6.01 -7.18
N TRP A 120 4.32 6.53 -5.97
CA TRP A 120 3.65 7.81 -5.73
C TRP A 120 3.99 8.36 -4.35
N TYR A 121 3.78 9.66 -4.18
CA TYR A 121 3.80 10.35 -2.90
C TYR A 121 2.38 10.76 -2.52
N THR A 122 2.03 10.60 -1.24
CA THR A 122 0.79 11.13 -0.68
C THR A 122 1.12 12.31 0.24
N VAL A 123 0.46 13.44 0.01
CA VAL A 123 0.60 14.64 0.82
C VAL A 123 -0.73 15.05 1.43
N THR A 124 -0.71 15.48 2.68
CA THR A 124 -1.87 16.09 3.34
C THR A 124 -1.82 17.60 3.18
N LEU A 125 -2.99 18.20 3.02
CA LEU A 125 -3.17 19.64 2.90
C LEU A 125 -3.90 20.17 4.14
N ASP A 126 -3.51 21.35 4.59
CA ASP A 126 -4.20 22.05 5.69
C ASP A 126 -5.60 22.49 5.30
N ASN A 127 -5.80 22.77 3.99
CA ASN A 127 -7.08 23.19 3.45
C ASN A 127 -7.31 22.54 2.08
N ALA A 128 -8.42 21.80 1.97
CA ALA A 128 -8.83 21.12 0.74
C ALA A 128 -9.08 22.07 -0.45
N ASP A 129 -9.51 23.32 -0.18
CA ASP A 129 -9.74 24.32 -1.23
C ASP A 129 -8.45 24.68 -2.01
N HIS A 130 -7.30 24.40 -1.42
CA HIS A 130 -6.01 24.63 -2.05
C HIS A 130 -5.53 23.46 -2.92
N ALA A 131 -6.24 22.33 -2.97
CA ALA A 131 -5.79 21.12 -3.63
C ALA A 131 -5.38 21.33 -5.10
N SER A 132 -6.20 22.01 -5.88
CA SER A 132 -5.90 22.26 -7.29
C SER A 132 -4.66 23.13 -7.49
N ARG A 133 -4.49 24.16 -6.67
CA ARG A 133 -3.32 25.06 -6.73
C ARG A 133 -2.03 24.34 -6.34
N VAL A 134 -2.08 23.52 -5.28
CA VAL A 134 -0.94 22.75 -4.82
C VAL A 134 -0.56 21.68 -5.85
N ALA A 135 -1.53 20.96 -6.39
CA ALA A 135 -1.31 19.98 -7.45
C ALA A 135 -0.60 20.59 -8.67
N GLN A 136 -1.09 21.72 -9.16
CA GLN A 136 -0.46 22.45 -10.29
C GLN A 136 0.96 22.91 -9.93
N GLY A 137 1.18 23.37 -8.70
CA GLY A 137 2.51 23.77 -8.25
C GLY A 137 3.51 22.61 -8.19
N ILE A 138 3.07 21.44 -7.72
CA ILE A 138 3.90 20.22 -7.70
C ILE A 138 4.22 19.78 -9.13
N ASP A 139 3.22 19.71 -10.02
CA ASP A 139 3.41 19.29 -11.41
C ASP A 139 4.34 20.24 -12.16
N ALA A 140 4.26 21.56 -11.90
CA ALA A 140 5.15 22.55 -12.49
C ALA A 140 6.63 22.35 -12.12
N LEU A 141 6.93 21.80 -10.93
CA LEU A 141 8.31 21.55 -10.50
C LEU A 141 9.01 20.44 -11.32
N SER A 142 8.22 19.51 -11.86
CA SER A 142 8.73 18.38 -12.64
C SER A 142 8.49 18.52 -14.15
N LEU A 143 7.88 19.61 -14.58
CA LEU A 143 7.55 19.88 -16.00
C LEU A 143 8.82 19.87 -16.86
N ASN A 144 8.78 19.12 -17.96
CA ASN A 144 9.91 18.91 -18.88
C ASN A 144 11.13 18.19 -18.24
N SER A 145 10.95 17.53 -17.09
CA SER A 145 11.97 16.64 -16.53
C SER A 145 11.82 15.22 -17.08
N ASP A 146 12.85 14.39 -16.91
CA ASP A 146 12.81 12.96 -17.27
C ASP A 146 11.79 12.16 -16.44
N ARG A 147 11.21 12.77 -15.41
CA ARG A 147 10.27 12.16 -14.46
C ARG A 147 9.16 13.13 -14.10
N GLU A 148 8.35 13.48 -15.08
CA GLU A 148 7.19 14.31 -14.85
C GLU A 148 6.21 13.64 -13.87
N THR A 149 5.70 14.42 -12.93
CA THR A 149 4.67 13.97 -11.99
C THR A 149 3.30 14.46 -12.44
N LYS A 150 2.28 13.71 -12.08
CA LYS A 150 0.88 14.12 -12.21
C LYS A 150 0.23 14.04 -10.84
N SER A 151 -0.16 15.19 -10.33
CA SER A 151 -0.83 15.31 -9.05
C SER A 151 -2.35 15.27 -9.20
N GLN A 152 -3.01 14.59 -8.30
CA GLN A 152 -4.47 14.49 -8.26
C GLN A 152 -4.93 14.23 -6.84
N THR A 153 -6.22 14.43 -6.58
CA THR A 153 -6.79 14.10 -5.28
C THR A 153 -6.79 12.59 -5.04
N GLU A 154 -6.75 12.16 -3.78
CA GLU A 154 -6.83 10.75 -3.40
C GLU A 154 -8.06 10.07 -4.02
N SER A 155 -9.23 10.72 -3.97
CA SER A 155 -10.46 10.19 -4.58
C SER A 155 -10.33 9.97 -6.10
N ALA A 156 -9.74 10.92 -6.83
CA ALA A 156 -9.51 10.78 -8.27
C ALA A 156 -8.48 9.68 -8.58
N PHE A 157 -7.45 9.55 -7.74
CA PHE A 157 -6.46 8.47 -7.84
C PHE A 157 -7.11 7.11 -7.66
N GLN A 158 -7.87 6.91 -6.60
CA GLN A 158 -8.57 5.65 -6.32
C GLN A 158 -9.53 5.25 -7.43
N GLN A 159 -10.27 6.22 -7.99
CA GLN A 159 -11.16 5.96 -9.12
C GLN A 159 -10.39 5.54 -10.38
N SER A 160 -9.28 6.20 -10.70
CA SER A 160 -8.46 5.86 -11.87
C SER A 160 -7.80 4.49 -11.70
N PHE A 161 -7.31 4.19 -10.51
CA PHE A 161 -6.71 2.91 -10.16
C PHE A 161 -7.72 1.76 -10.29
N ALA A 162 -8.92 1.92 -9.71
CA ALA A 162 -9.99 0.92 -9.84
C ALA A 162 -10.39 0.66 -11.29
N LYS A 163 -10.46 1.71 -12.14
CA LYS A 163 -10.75 1.57 -13.56
C LYS A 163 -9.68 0.79 -14.32
N GLN A 164 -8.40 1.00 -14.00
CA GLN A 164 -7.31 0.25 -14.62
C GLN A 164 -7.41 -1.25 -14.31
N PHE A 165 -7.71 -1.62 -13.08
CA PHE A 165 -7.88 -3.02 -12.71
C PHE A 165 -9.13 -3.66 -13.33
N ALA A 166 -10.23 -2.94 -13.43
CA ALA A 166 -11.44 -3.42 -14.12
C ALA A 166 -11.16 -3.71 -15.60
N ASN A 167 -10.41 -2.84 -16.29
CA ASN A 167 -10.03 -3.03 -17.69
C ASN A 167 -9.11 -4.23 -17.89
N ILE A 168 -8.17 -4.48 -16.98
CA ILE A 168 -7.29 -5.66 -17.04
C ILE A 168 -8.11 -6.94 -16.89
N GLY A 169 -9.08 -6.97 -15.97
CA GLY A 169 -10.00 -8.09 -15.82
C GLY A 169 -10.79 -8.40 -17.10
N LEU A 170 -11.30 -7.36 -17.78
CA LEU A 170 -12.00 -7.50 -19.07
C LEU A 170 -11.11 -8.04 -20.19
N ILE A 171 -9.85 -7.57 -20.26
CA ILE A 171 -8.89 -8.04 -21.26
C ILE A 171 -8.57 -9.52 -21.04
N VAL A 172 -8.32 -9.92 -19.80
CA VAL A 172 -8.02 -11.33 -19.48
C VAL A 172 -9.20 -12.25 -19.82
N THR A 173 -10.43 -11.87 -19.48
CA THR A 173 -11.62 -12.66 -19.83
C THR A 173 -11.85 -12.73 -21.34
N SER A 174 -11.54 -11.70 -22.11
CA SER A 174 -11.69 -11.70 -23.57
C SER A 174 -10.64 -12.55 -24.30
N ILE A 175 -9.50 -12.82 -23.68
CA ILE A 175 -8.43 -13.66 -24.26
C ILE A 175 -8.67 -15.14 -23.93
N MET A 176 -9.36 -15.44 -22.83
CA MET A 176 -9.60 -16.81 -22.36
C MET A 176 -10.98 -17.38 -22.77
N GLY A 177 -11.83 -16.62 -23.42
CA GLY A 177 -13.11 -17.02 -24.01
C GLY A 177 -13.00 -17.18 -25.51
#